data_36a000e1dc82cd255076347371c940c9
#
_entry.id   36a000e1dc82cd255076347371c940c9
#
_cell.length_a   1.000
_cell.length_b   1.000
_cell.length_c   1.000
_cell.angle_alpha   90.00
_cell.angle_beta   90.00
_cell.angle_gamma   90.00
#
_symmetry.space_group_name_H-M   'P 1'
#
loop_
_entity.id
_entity.type
_entity.pdbx_description
1 polymer ?
#
loop_
_entity_poly.entity_id
_entity_poly.type
_entity_poly.pdbx_seq_one_letter_code
_entity_poly.pdbx_strand_id
1 'polypeptide(L)'
;MAGPEIKAPLDEYDLDVETLIIGAGACGMIAALAAHEAGQEVLVVEADALPSGSTALSAGLIPAAGTRFQREAGIDDTPGLFAGDIHNKAHGENDPDLETALAVQAAHVIEWLSDVHELPFSLVSDFDYPGHSRRRMHGLPTRSGSELVDSLRTRLEALDIPLICDRRADRLYADDARVHGARL
;
A
#
# COMPACT_ATOMS: atom_id res chain seq x y z
N MET A 1 5.93 -20.92 2.37
CA MET A 1 5.06 -21.34 1.24
C MET A 1 5.87 -21.16 -0.03
N ALA A 2 5.79 -22.09 -1.00
CA ALA A 2 6.39 -21.88 -2.31
C ALA A 2 5.63 -20.73 -3.02
N GLY A 3 6.36 -19.90 -3.77
CA GLY A 3 5.75 -18.88 -4.62
C GLY A 3 4.89 -19.48 -5.75
N PRO A 4 4.14 -18.67 -6.49
CA PRO A 4 3.34 -19.14 -7.61
C PRO A 4 4.24 -19.77 -8.69
N GLU A 5 3.73 -20.81 -9.33
CA GLU A 5 4.42 -21.47 -10.46
C GLU A 5 4.34 -20.53 -11.68
N ILE A 6 5.44 -20.36 -12.42
CA ILE A 6 5.47 -19.57 -13.66
C ILE A 6 5.36 -20.50 -14.86
N LYS A 7 4.43 -20.23 -15.79
CA LYS A 7 4.18 -20.99 -17.01
C LYS A 7 4.13 -20.07 -18.23
N ALA A 8 4.26 -20.65 -19.41
CA ALA A 8 4.05 -19.96 -20.66
C ALA A 8 2.60 -19.41 -20.75
N PRO A 9 2.38 -18.29 -21.48
CA PRO A 9 1.04 -17.75 -21.73
C PRO A 9 0.06 -18.76 -22.29
N LEU A 10 -1.22 -18.58 -21.98
CA LEU A 10 -2.31 -19.35 -22.58
C LEU A 10 -2.81 -18.67 -23.86
N ASP A 11 -3.50 -19.41 -24.72
CA ASP A 11 -4.14 -18.87 -25.92
C ASP A 11 -5.39 -18.04 -25.57
N GLU A 12 -6.11 -18.41 -24.48
CA GLU A 12 -7.31 -17.74 -24.00
C GLU A 12 -7.33 -17.67 -22.46
N TYR A 13 -7.96 -16.63 -21.92
CA TYR A 13 -8.22 -16.43 -20.50
C TYR A 13 -9.71 -16.26 -20.26
N ASP A 14 -10.21 -16.67 -19.10
CA ASP A 14 -11.64 -16.58 -18.75
C ASP A 14 -12.10 -15.13 -18.53
N LEU A 15 -11.19 -14.26 -18.13
CA LEU A 15 -11.42 -12.84 -17.88
C LEU A 15 -10.18 -12.04 -18.25
N ASP A 16 -10.38 -10.92 -18.92
CA ASP A 16 -9.33 -9.94 -19.23
C ASP A 16 -9.56 -8.67 -18.42
N VAL A 17 -8.49 -8.15 -17.82
CA VAL A 17 -8.45 -6.86 -17.16
C VAL A 17 -7.11 -6.18 -17.44
N GLU A 18 -7.07 -4.85 -17.42
CA GLU A 18 -5.82 -4.11 -17.68
C GLU A 18 -4.84 -4.25 -16.52
N THR A 19 -5.36 -4.31 -15.28
CA THR A 19 -4.55 -4.47 -14.06
C THR A 19 -5.17 -5.50 -13.10
N LEU A 20 -4.47 -6.61 -12.90
CA LEU A 20 -4.80 -7.60 -11.86
C LEU A 20 -3.91 -7.36 -10.64
N ILE A 21 -4.52 -7.15 -9.49
CA ILE A 21 -3.84 -7.00 -8.20
C ILE A 21 -4.06 -8.24 -7.35
N ILE A 22 -2.98 -8.88 -6.94
CA ILE A 22 -3.00 -10.10 -6.13
C ILE A 22 -2.67 -9.74 -4.68
N GLY A 23 -3.66 -9.83 -3.81
CA GLY A 23 -3.60 -9.51 -2.39
C GLY A 23 -4.26 -8.18 -2.03
N ALA A 24 -5.25 -8.23 -1.13
CA ALA A 24 -6.02 -7.08 -0.67
C ALA A 24 -5.55 -6.54 0.70
N GLY A 25 -4.25 -6.56 0.96
CA GLY A 25 -3.65 -5.76 2.01
C GLY A 25 -3.62 -4.28 1.62
N ALA A 26 -3.16 -3.39 2.51
CA ALA A 26 -3.11 -1.94 2.21
C ALA A 26 -2.34 -1.64 0.92
N CYS A 27 -1.22 -2.30 0.67
CA CYS A 27 -0.43 -2.10 -0.55
C CYS A 27 -1.26 -2.37 -1.82
N GLY A 28 -1.95 -3.53 -1.89
CA GLY A 28 -2.75 -3.89 -3.05
C GLY A 28 -3.95 -2.96 -3.24
N MET A 29 -4.67 -2.63 -2.17
CA MET A 29 -5.82 -1.73 -2.27
C MET A 29 -5.42 -0.30 -2.66
N ILE A 30 -4.31 0.22 -2.14
CA ILE A 30 -3.77 1.54 -2.54
C ILE A 30 -3.32 1.52 -4.01
N ALA A 31 -2.68 0.44 -4.46
CA ALA A 31 -2.33 0.27 -5.86
C ALA A 31 -3.57 0.21 -6.77
N ALA A 32 -4.65 -0.43 -6.31
CA ALA A 32 -5.93 -0.47 -7.02
C ALA A 32 -6.54 0.92 -7.21
N LEU A 33 -6.55 1.73 -6.14
CA LEU A 33 -7.03 3.11 -6.21
C LEU A 33 -6.21 3.93 -7.20
N ALA A 34 -4.89 3.82 -7.16
CA ALA A 34 -4.00 4.55 -8.07
C ALA A 34 -4.16 4.11 -9.54
N ALA A 35 -4.28 2.82 -9.81
CA ALA A 35 -4.51 2.30 -11.15
C ALA A 35 -5.89 2.73 -11.70
N HIS A 36 -6.91 2.69 -10.86
CA HIS A 36 -8.25 3.15 -11.23
C HIS A 36 -8.27 4.65 -11.57
N GLU A 37 -7.59 5.50 -10.78
CA GLU A 37 -7.46 6.93 -11.10
C GLU A 37 -6.69 7.19 -12.40
N ALA A 38 -5.77 6.30 -12.75
CA ALA A 38 -5.09 6.33 -14.06
C ALA A 38 -5.99 5.85 -15.22
N GLY A 39 -7.26 5.53 -14.95
CA GLY A 39 -8.25 5.12 -15.93
C GLY A 39 -8.17 3.65 -16.34
N GLN A 40 -7.48 2.81 -15.55
CA GLN A 40 -7.35 1.39 -15.84
C GLN A 40 -8.54 0.58 -15.30
N GLU A 41 -8.92 -0.48 -16.02
CA GLU A 41 -9.81 -1.51 -15.51
C GLU A 41 -9.04 -2.40 -14.51
N VAL A 42 -9.49 -2.40 -13.25
CA VAL A 42 -8.77 -3.04 -12.14
C VAL A 42 -9.58 -4.17 -11.54
N LEU A 43 -8.93 -5.31 -11.28
CA LEU A 43 -9.46 -6.39 -10.47
C LEU A 43 -8.51 -6.67 -9.30
N VAL A 44 -9.03 -6.69 -8.07
CA VAL A 44 -8.30 -7.12 -6.88
C VAL A 44 -8.76 -8.51 -6.48
N VAL A 45 -7.81 -9.41 -6.19
CA VAL A 45 -8.09 -10.76 -5.70
C VAL A 45 -7.40 -11.00 -4.37
N GLU A 46 -8.09 -11.68 -3.45
CA GLU A 46 -7.59 -12.01 -2.12
C GLU A 46 -7.75 -13.50 -1.84
N ALA A 47 -6.72 -14.09 -1.26
CA ALA A 47 -6.71 -15.51 -0.95
C ALA A 47 -7.63 -15.91 0.20
N ASP A 48 -7.79 -15.02 1.17
CA ASP A 48 -8.62 -15.22 2.34
C ASP A 48 -10.06 -14.75 2.10
N ALA A 49 -10.99 -15.20 2.94
CA ALA A 49 -12.41 -14.83 2.84
C ALA A 49 -12.67 -13.32 3.09
N LEU A 50 -11.74 -12.66 3.78
CA LEU A 50 -11.78 -11.22 4.04
C LEU A 50 -10.37 -10.63 3.91
N PRO A 51 -10.22 -9.41 3.39
CA PRO A 51 -8.96 -8.70 3.42
C PRO A 51 -8.46 -8.53 4.85
N SER A 52 -7.25 -8.98 5.12
CA SER A 52 -6.65 -8.87 6.47
C SER A 52 -5.14 -8.74 6.38
N GLY A 53 -4.44 -9.84 6.26
CA GLY A 53 -2.99 -9.91 6.13
C GLY A 53 -2.24 -9.19 7.25
N SER A 54 -0.99 -8.85 6.98
CA SER A 54 -0.13 -8.14 7.92
C SER A 54 -0.62 -6.73 8.25
N THR A 55 -1.38 -6.08 7.34
CA THR A 55 -1.93 -4.75 7.58
C THR A 55 -2.88 -4.75 8.76
N ALA A 56 -3.86 -5.67 8.79
CA ALA A 56 -4.86 -5.74 9.86
C ALA A 56 -4.23 -6.07 11.24
N LEU A 57 -3.11 -6.76 11.25
CA LEU A 57 -2.36 -7.11 12.48
C LEU A 57 -1.46 -5.97 13.00
N SER A 58 -1.32 -4.90 12.23
CA SER A 58 -0.48 -3.75 12.58
C SER A 58 -1.27 -2.67 13.33
N ALA A 59 -0.57 -1.63 13.78
CA ALA A 59 -1.19 -0.41 14.28
C ALA A 59 -1.72 0.52 13.18
N GLY A 60 -1.60 0.15 11.91
CA GLY A 60 -2.06 0.97 10.78
C GLY A 60 -1.37 2.33 10.66
N LEU A 61 -0.16 2.46 11.23
CA LEU A 61 0.60 3.70 11.21
C LEU A 61 1.53 3.74 10.00
N ILE A 62 1.52 4.87 9.29
CA ILE A 62 2.35 5.10 8.11
C ILE A 62 3.28 6.29 8.38
N PRO A 63 4.61 6.10 8.32
CA PRO A 63 5.56 7.19 8.46
C PRO A 63 5.65 8.00 7.17
N ALA A 64 5.56 9.34 7.28
CA ALA A 64 5.71 10.25 6.15
C ALA A 64 6.32 11.58 6.60
N ALA A 65 7.34 12.04 5.88
CA ALA A 65 8.08 13.25 6.19
C ALA A 65 7.68 14.43 5.29
N GLY A 66 7.49 15.61 5.87
CA GLY A 66 7.15 16.82 5.14
C GLY A 66 5.66 16.94 4.78
N THR A 67 4.77 16.25 5.50
CA THR A 67 3.33 16.36 5.29
C THR A 67 2.75 17.69 5.77
N ARG A 68 1.57 18.08 5.25
CA ARG A 68 0.83 19.23 5.77
C ARG A 68 0.52 19.07 7.27
N PHE A 69 0.22 17.86 7.73
CA PHE A 69 -0.07 17.56 9.13
C PHE A 69 1.12 17.88 10.05
N GLN A 70 2.36 17.63 9.58
CA GLN A 70 3.56 18.02 10.30
C GLN A 70 3.75 19.54 10.28
N ARG A 71 3.57 20.19 9.12
CA ARG A 71 3.66 21.65 9.00
C ARG A 71 2.67 22.38 9.91
N GLU A 72 1.42 21.93 9.98
CA GLU A 72 0.39 22.44 10.89
C GLU A 72 0.76 22.25 12.37
N ALA A 73 1.46 21.17 12.70
CA ALA A 73 1.98 20.90 14.04
C ALA A 73 3.31 21.61 14.35
N GLY A 74 3.85 22.41 13.44
CA GLY A 74 5.12 23.11 13.61
C GLY A 74 6.35 22.19 13.55
N ILE A 75 6.24 21.02 12.94
CA ILE A 75 7.33 20.06 12.79
C ILE A 75 7.97 20.24 11.43
N ASP A 76 9.25 20.63 11.45
CA ASP A 76 10.10 20.69 10.26
C ASP A 76 10.73 19.31 10.00
N ASP A 77 10.31 18.65 8.94
CA ASP A 77 10.78 17.33 8.52
C ASP A 77 10.92 17.26 7.01
N THR A 78 11.85 16.43 6.54
CA THR A 78 12.12 16.29 5.10
C THR A 78 12.32 14.82 4.71
N PRO A 79 12.08 14.47 3.43
CA PRO A 79 12.42 13.15 2.91
C PRO A 79 13.88 12.73 3.19
N GLY A 80 14.83 13.67 3.11
CA GLY A 80 16.24 13.38 3.39
C GLY A 80 16.51 13.02 4.85
N LEU A 81 15.84 13.70 5.81
CA LEU A 81 15.93 13.33 7.23
C LEU A 81 15.30 11.94 7.48
N PHE A 82 14.20 11.66 6.81
CA PHE A 82 13.53 10.36 6.93
C PHE A 82 14.37 9.23 6.34
N ALA A 83 14.93 9.40 5.15
CA ALA A 83 15.86 8.45 4.55
C ALA A 83 17.06 8.18 5.47
N GLY A 84 17.65 9.23 6.06
CA GLY A 84 18.74 9.09 7.03
C GLY A 84 18.36 8.29 8.27
N ASP A 85 17.15 8.46 8.79
CA ASP A 85 16.66 7.67 9.93
C ASP A 85 16.46 6.19 9.55
N ILE A 86 15.94 5.91 8.34
CA ILE A 86 15.81 4.53 7.81
C ILE A 86 17.19 3.89 7.69
N HIS A 87 18.13 4.58 7.03
CA HIS A 87 19.49 4.11 6.84
C HIS A 87 20.18 3.77 8.16
N ASN A 88 20.09 4.68 9.13
CA ASN A 88 20.68 4.49 10.45
C ASN A 88 20.04 3.31 11.20
N LYS A 89 18.71 3.17 11.12
CA LYS A 89 17.96 2.08 11.77
C LYS A 89 18.26 0.73 11.14
N ALA A 90 18.45 0.69 9.86
CA ALA A 90 18.80 -0.51 9.09
C ALA A 90 20.31 -0.81 9.10
N HIS A 91 21.13 0.01 9.76
CA HIS A 91 22.60 -0.12 9.79
C HIS A 91 23.24 -0.15 8.39
N GLY A 92 22.60 0.51 7.42
CA GLY A 92 23.03 0.55 6.02
C GLY A 92 22.81 -0.76 5.23
N GLU A 93 22.04 -1.70 5.76
CA GLU A 93 21.73 -2.98 5.11
C GLU A 93 20.50 -2.91 4.18
N ASN A 94 19.77 -1.80 4.19
CA ASN A 94 18.60 -1.60 3.34
C ASN A 94 18.97 -1.20 1.90
N ASP A 95 18.06 -1.45 0.97
CA ASP A 95 18.18 -1.00 -0.42
C ASP A 95 18.02 0.54 -0.49
N PRO A 96 19.02 1.29 -0.99
CA PRO A 96 19.00 2.76 -1.00
C PRO A 96 17.96 3.33 -1.98
N ASP A 97 17.64 2.61 -3.07
CA ASP A 97 16.64 3.06 -4.03
C ASP A 97 15.22 2.94 -3.44
N LEU A 98 14.93 1.85 -2.73
CA LEU A 98 13.68 1.68 -2.00
C LEU A 98 13.56 2.67 -0.84
N GLU A 99 14.64 2.93 -0.09
CA GLU A 99 14.70 3.95 0.96
C GLU A 99 14.31 5.32 0.41
N THR A 100 14.93 5.72 -0.68
CA THR A 100 14.69 7.02 -1.33
C THR A 100 13.26 7.10 -1.87
N ALA A 101 12.79 6.08 -2.57
CA ALA A 101 11.44 6.04 -3.12
C ALA A 101 10.37 6.16 -2.02
N LEU A 102 10.53 5.40 -0.93
CA LEU A 102 9.63 5.48 0.24
C LEU A 102 9.64 6.87 0.86
N ALA A 103 10.82 7.41 1.17
CA ALA A 103 10.95 8.68 1.86
C ALA A 103 10.37 9.85 1.06
N VAL A 104 10.54 9.85 -0.27
CA VAL A 104 10.03 10.89 -1.18
C VAL A 104 8.53 10.80 -1.38
N GLN A 105 7.99 9.59 -1.55
CA GLN A 105 6.58 9.40 -1.92
C GLN A 105 5.61 9.38 -0.73
N ALA A 106 6.08 9.07 0.48
CA ALA A 106 5.21 8.83 1.63
C ALA A 106 4.28 10.00 1.97
N ALA A 107 4.77 11.24 1.90
CA ALA A 107 3.94 12.42 2.18
C ALA A 107 2.81 12.58 1.15
N HIS A 108 3.14 12.40 -0.13
CA HIS A 108 2.16 12.47 -1.20
C HIS A 108 1.06 11.42 -1.03
N VAL A 109 1.44 10.18 -0.73
CA VAL A 109 0.47 9.09 -0.52
C VAL A 109 -0.47 9.39 0.65
N ILE A 110 0.04 9.87 1.80
CA ILE A 110 -0.79 10.20 2.96
C ILE A 110 -1.73 11.36 2.66
N GLU A 111 -1.24 12.42 2.02
CA GLU A 111 -2.07 13.58 1.66
C GLU A 111 -3.12 13.19 0.60
N TRP A 112 -2.75 12.39 -0.41
CA TRP A 112 -3.66 11.88 -1.43
C TRP A 112 -4.76 10.97 -0.85
N LEU A 113 -4.40 10.01 0.02
CA LEU A 113 -5.40 9.16 0.70
C LEU A 113 -6.36 9.99 1.56
N SER A 114 -5.86 11.07 2.17
CA SER A 114 -6.70 11.95 2.99
C SER A 114 -7.59 12.87 2.15
N ASP A 115 -7.07 13.47 1.08
CA ASP A 115 -7.75 14.53 0.34
C ASP A 115 -8.66 14.00 -0.76
N VAL A 116 -8.23 12.93 -1.44
CA VAL A 116 -8.97 12.35 -2.57
C VAL A 116 -9.84 11.19 -2.13
N HIS A 117 -9.32 10.35 -1.24
CA HIS A 117 -10.04 9.16 -0.77
C HIS A 117 -10.72 9.36 0.59
N GLU A 118 -10.63 10.56 1.16
CA GLU A 118 -11.34 10.96 2.39
C GLU A 118 -11.02 10.08 3.62
N LEU A 119 -9.83 9.43 3.63
CA LEU A 119 -9.38 8.70 4.81
C LEU A 119 -8.94 9.71 5.89
N PRO A 120 -9.49 9.65 7.12
CA PRO A 120 -9.26 10.65 8.15
C PRO A 120 -7.90 10.47 8.86
N PHE A 121 -6.81 10.57 8.08
CA PHE A 121 -5.46 10.53 8.63
C PHE A 121 -5.17 11.75 9.50
N SER A 122 -4.40 11.53 10.54
CA SER A 122 -3.84 12.58 11.38
C SER A 122 -2.42 12.24 11.83
N LEU A 123 -1.65 13.27 12.18
CA LEU A 123 -0.33 13.07 12.79
C LEU A 123 -0.48 12.50 14.20
N VAL A 124 0.25 11.44 14.50
CA VAL A 124 0.36 10.89 15.86
C VAL A 124 1.30 11.77 16.66
N SER A 125 0.74 12.55 17.59
CA SER A 125 1.48 13.57 18.36
C SER A 125 1.91 13.11 19.77
N ASP A 126 1.34 12.01 20.25
CA ASP A 126 1.52 11.49 21.61
C ASP A 126 2.49 10.30 21.71
N PHE A 127 3.14 9.96 20.61
CA PHE A 127 4.08 8.85 20.54
C PHE A 127 5.29 9.18 19.66
N ASP A 128 6.49 8.90 20.18
CA ASP A 128 7.74 9.01 19.45
C ASP A 128 8.21 7.62 19.02
N TYR A 129 8.22 7.36 17.72
CA TYR A 129 8.61 6.05 17.18
C TYR A 129 10.13 5.87 17.29
N PRO A 130 10.63 4.75 17.87
CA PRO A 130 12.06 4.50 18.04
C PRO A 130 12.83 4.51 16.72
N GLY A 131 13.87 5.32 16.64
CA GLY A 131 14.69 5.50 15.44
C GLY A 131 14.25 6.64 14.53
N HIS A 132 13.14 7.31 14.84
CA HIS A 132 12.73 8.52 14.13
C HIS A 132 13.27 9.78 14.82
N SER A 133 13.88 10.67 14.06
CA SER A 133 14.36 11.98 14.56
C SER A 133 13.24 13.02 14.64
N ARG A 134 12.08 12.74 14.05
CA ARG A 134 10.88 13.59 14.05
C ARG A 134 9.63 12.75 14.22
N ARG A 135 8.56 13.35 14.75
CA ARG A 135 7.22 12.75 14.75
C ARG A 135 6.67 12.76 13.34
N ARG A 136 6.59 11.58 12.72
CA ARG A 136 6.14 11.43 11.33
C ARG A 136 5.17 10.27 11.11
N MET A 137 4.70 9.65 12.21
CA MET A 137 3.69 8.60 12.09
C MET A 137 2.31 9.22 11.86
N HIS A 138 1.61 8.76 10.84
CA HIS A 138 0.24 9.14 10.54
C HIS A 138 -0.65 7.92 10.72
N GLY A 139 -1.84 8.11 11.26
CA GLY A 139 -2.80 7.04 11.51
C GLY A 139 -4.23 7.51 11.39
N LEU A 140 -5.12 6.55 11.23
CA LEU A 140 -6.56 6.73 11.35
C LEU A 140 -6.97 6.85 12.83
N PRO A 141 -8.20 7.29 13.15
CA PRO A 141 -8.63 7.60 14.52
C PRO A 141 -8.39 6.52 15.56
N THR A 142 -8.60 5.25 15.23
CA THR A 142 -8.39 4.13 16.18
C THR A 142 -6.96 3.61 16.20
N ARG A 143 -6.10 4.06 15.27
CA ARG A 143 -4.73 3.59 15.09
C ARG A 143 -4.66 2.06 15.00
N SER A 144 -5.52 1.50 14.18
CA SER A 144 -5.64 0.07 13.94
C SER A 144 -5.45 -0.24 12.46
N GLY A 145 -4.66 -1.28 12.18
CA GLY A 145 -4.52 -1.78 10.81
C GLY A 145 -5.82 -2.35 10.25
N SER A 146 -6.69 -2.86 11.11
CA SER A 146 -8.05 -3.29 10.71
C SER A 146 -8.88 -2.10 10.22
N GLU A 147 -8.84 -0.96 10.91
CA GLU A 147 -9.52 0.26 10.46
C GLU A 147 -9.00 0.72 9.10
N LEU A 148 -7.67 0.65 8.88
CA LEU A 148 -7.09 1.00 7.59
C LEU A 148 -7.57 0.07 6.47
N VAL A 149 -7.60 -1.25 6.71
CA VAL A 149 -8.11 -2.24 5.74
C VAL A 149 -9.57 -1.98 5.43
N ASP A 150 -10.42 -1.79 6.45
CA ASP A 150 -11.86 -1.55 6.28
C ASP A 150 -12.13 -0.23 5.54
N SER A 151 -11.38 0.83 5.84
CA SER A 151 -11.51 2.12 5.15
C SER A 151 -11.13 2.02 3.67
N LEU A 152 -10.02 1.34 3.36
CA LEU A 152 -9.59 1.12 1.97
C LEU A 152 -10.60 0.25 1.21
N ARG A 153 -11.10 -0.84 1.82
CA ARG A 153 -12.13 -1.69 1.22
C ARG A 153 -13.41 -0.91 0.93
N THR A 154 -13.87 -0.10 1.88
CA THR A 154 -15.05 0.77 1.67
C THR A 154 -14.82 1.74 0.52
N ARG A 155 -13.59 2.23 0.34
CA ARG A 155 -13.27 3.12 -0.77
C ARG A 155 -13.26 2.41 -2.11
N LEU A 156 -12.73 1.17 -2.20
CA LEU A 156 -12.84 0.35 -3.40
C LEU A 156 -14.31 0.11 -3.80
N GLU A 157 -15.14 -0.25 -2.81
CA GLU A 157 -16.59 -0.46 -3.01
C GLU A 157 -17.28 0.81 -3.54
N ALA A 158 -16.96 1.98 -2.98
CA ALA A 158 -17.55 3.27 -3.41
C ALA A 158 -17.14 3.67 -4.84
N LEU A 159 -16.05 3.13 -5.36
CA LEU A 159 -15.55 3.38 -6.72
C LEU A 159 -15.85 2.23 -7.68
N ASP A 160 -16.66 1.26 -7.26
CA ASP A 160 -17.00 0.06 -8.05
C ASP A 160 -15.77 -0.74 -8.51
N ILE A 161 -14.66 -0.70 -7.75
CA ILE A 161 -13.47 -1.52 -8.02
C ILE A 161 -13.71 -2.93 -7.50
N PRO A 162 -13.74 -3.97 -8.35
CA PRO A 162 -14.02 -5.33 -7.93
C PRO A 162 -12.94 -5.89 -7.00
N LEU A 163 -13.37 -6.45 -5.87
CA LEU A 163 -12.53 -7.21 -4.94
C LEU A 163 -13.15 -8.60 -4.74
N ILE A 164 -12.43 -9.64 -5.17
CA ILE A 164 -12.88 -11.03 -5.07
C ILE A 164 -12.03 -11.77 -4.05
N CYS A 165 -12.68 -12.21 -2.97
CA CYS A 165 -12.08 -13.01 -1.91
C CYS A 165 -12.17 -14.52 -2.21
N ASP A 166 -11.52 -15.35 -1.38
CA ASP A 166 -11.41 -16.81 -1.56
C ASP A 166 -10.82 -17.20 -2.94
N ARG A 167 -9.90 -16.39 -3.45
CA ARG A 167 -9.19 -16.61 -4.70
C ARG A 167 -7.69 -16.49 -4.50
N ARG A 168 -7.03 -17.63 -4.44
CA ARG A 168 -5.58 -17.72 -4.29
C ARG A 168 -4.92 -17.84 -5.65
N ALA A 169 -4.12 -16.86 -6.01
CA ALA A 169 -3.25 -16.97 -7.18
C ALA A 169 -2.15 -18.00 -6.92
N ASP A 170 -2.20 -19.12 -7.63
CA ASP A 170 -1.22 -20.22 -7.50
C ASP A 170 -0.29 -20.35 -8.71
N ARG A 171 -0.61 -19.65 -9.81
CA ARG A 171 0.19 -19.68 -11.04
C ARG A 171 0.18 -18.33 -11.72
N LEU A 172 1.33 -17.96 -12.27
CA LEU A 172 1.47 -16.83 -13.20
C LEU A 172 1.75 -17.35 -14.60
N TYR A 173 1.16 -16.71 -15.60
CA TYR A 173 1.45 -16.95 -17.00
C TYR A 173 2.26 -15.78 -17.53
N ALA A 174 3.51 -16.06 -17.94
CA ALA A 174 4.47 -15.03 -18.32
C ALA A 174 5.40 -15.51 -19.43
N ASP A 175 5.94 -14.57 -20.17
CA ASP A 175 7.10 -14.72 -21.03
C ASP A 175 8.25 -13.78 -20.57
N ASP A 176 9.30 -13.65 -21.36
CA ASP A 176 10.44 -12.80 -21.05
C ASP A 176 10.11 -11.30 -21.04
N ALA A 177 8.97 -10.90 -21.61
CA ALA A 177 8.59 -9.51 -21.79
C ALA A 177 7.58 -9.03 -20.71
N ARG A 178 6.62 -9.88 -20.31
CA ARG A 178 5.54 -9.49 -19.39
C ARG A 178 4.82 -10.66 -18.74
N VAL A 179 4.03 -10.34 -17.72
CA VAL A 179 2.99 -11.21 -17.18
C VAL A 179 1.71 -11.04 -18.00
N HIS A 180 1.13 -12.14 -18.47
CA HIS A 180 -0.09 -12.19 -19.28
C HIS A 180 -1.32 -12.54 -18.46
N GLY A 181 -1.17 -13.18 -17.32
CA GLY A 181 -2.29 -13.56 -16.47
C GLY A 181 -1.88 -14.39 -15.26
N ALA A 182 -2.89 -14.75 -14.47
CA ALA A 182 -2.75 -15.62 -13.32
C ALA A 182 -3.88 -16.65 -13.28
N ARG A 183 -3.62 -17.79 -12.62
CA ARG A 183 -4.68 -18.71 -12.21
C ARG A 183 -5.04 -18.42 -10.76
N LEU A 184 -6.37 -18.31 -10.50
CA LEU A 184 -6.98 -18.01 -9.21
C LEU A 184 -7.70 -19.22 -8.63
#